data_43702a0bdbd99822ace4e84646546837
#
_entry.id   43702a0bdbd99822ace4e84646546837
#
_cell.length_a   1.000
_cell.length_b   1.000
_cell.length_c   1.000
_cell.angle_alpha   90.00
_cell.angle_beta   90.00
_cell.angle_gamma   90.00
#
_symmetry.space_group_name_H-M   'P 1'
#
loop_
_entity.id
_entity.type
_entity.pdbx_description
1 polymer ?
#
loop_
_entity_poly.entity_id
_entity_poly.type
_entity_poly.pdbx_seq_one_letter_code
_entity_poly.pdbx_strand_id
1 'polypeptide(L)'
;MPEQLTEARTTTSRNLYAFGATSFFNDTASEMAYWVLPAFLMSLGAGPDKLGFIEGVAESVASFAKLLSGYLADRFARRKPIVVSGYVVANAVKPVLAVATSWWQVLLIRFSDRLAKGIRGTSRDVMLSESVEKHKTGAAFGLLQAMDSAGAIAGPLLALWILAHYSMRHVFWAAVVPGFLAIFVSIVGIRETGRRVSKTENSKAGIGKKQGGMHLPMKFYYMLFAVTLFSLGNSSDMFLILRAENLGVRVSHAPLLGLVFNVTYTLFSYPAGKLSDRFSKRAIVAAGYLVFVAVYLVFASGPSVLLIWITMACYGLFYALTNPVLRALIAGAVNPEVRGRAFGIYYFATSVATLLASIVTGELWEKYGPALPFYVSAGLAAISAVVLLASRRTESK
;
A
#
# COMPACT_ATOMS: atom_id res chain seq x y z
N MET A 1 -7.62 -31.24 22.29
CA MET A 1 -8.32 -29.98 22.00
C MET A 1 -7.62 -28.70 22.52
N PRO A 2 -7.04 -28.63 23.75
CA PRO A 2 -6.28 -27.44 24.19
C PRO A 2 -5.01 -27.20 23.38
N GLU A 3 -4.28 -28.24 23.01
CA GLU A 3 -3.00 -28.16 22.29
C GLU A 3 -3.15 -27.58 20.88
N GLN A 4 -4.19 -27.96 20.14
CA GLN A 4 -4.50 -27.42 18.80
C GLN A 4 -4.90 -25.95 18.85
N LEU A 5 -5.56 -25.51 19.92
CA LEU A 5 -5.92 -24.09 20.13
C LEU A 5 -4.68 -23.25 20.48
N THR A 6 -3.74 -23.81 21.23
CA THR A 6 -2.47 -23.16 21.60
C THR A 6 -1.57 -23.03 20.35
N GLU A 7 -1.47 -24.06 19.54
CA GLU A 7 -0.69 -24.06 18.31
C GLU A 7 -1.26 -23.09 17.24
N ALA A 8 -2.59 -22.99 17.13
CA ALA A 8 -3.26 -22.02 16.28
C ALA A 8 -3.02 -20.57 16.75
N ARG A 9 -3.05 -20.29 18.06
CA ARG A 9 -2.77 -18.97 18.62
C ARG A 9 -1.31 -18.56 18.43
N THR A 10 -0.36 -19.46 18.62
CA THR A 10 1.08 -19.20 18.41
C THR A 10 1.39 -18.95 16.93
N THR A 11 0.75 -19.66 16.01
CA THR A 11 0.92 -19.44 14.56
C THR A 11 0.33 -18.11 14.11
N THR A 12 -0.80 -17.71 14.69
CA THR A 12 -1.47 -16.43 14.41
C THR A 12 -0.57 -15.23 14.76
N SER A 13 -0.04 -15.20 15.97
CA SER A 13 0.85 -14.12 16.41
C SER A 13 2.16 -14.11 15.64
N ARG A 14 2.73 -15.28 15.35
CA ARG A 14 3.98 -15.42 14.61
C ARG A 14 3.90 -14.85 13.19
N ASN A 15 2.87 -15.17 12.40
CA ASN A 15 2.72 -14.64 11.05
C ASN A 15 2.56 -13.13 11.06
N LEU A 16 1.79 -12.58 12.01
CA LEU A 16 1.59 -11.14 12.12
C LEU A 16 2.92 -10.39 12.29
N TYR A 17 3.74 -10.81 13.24
CA TYR A 17 5.04 -10.17 13.49
C TYR A 17 6.05 -10.45 12.38
N ALA A 18 6.02 -11.66 11.79
CA ALA A 18 6.89 -12.00 10.67
C ALA A 18 6.59 -11.14 9.43
N PHE A 19 5.31 -10.93 9.10
CA PHE A 19 4.93 -10.02 8.01
C PHE A 19 5.33 -8.58 8.33
N GLY A 20 5.10 -8.10 9.56
CA GLY A 20 5.49 -6.76 9.98
C GLY A 20 7.01 -6.54 9.84
N ALA A 21 7.82 -7.42 10.43
CA ALA A 21 9.29 -7.32 10.35
C ALA A 21 9.82 -7.44 8.91
N THR A 22 9.25 -8.37 8.12
CA THR A 22 9.60 -8.52 6.70
C THR A 22 9.30 -7.23 5.92
N SER A 23 8.14 -6.61 6.16
CA SER A 23 7.75 -5.35 5.52
C SER A 23 8.68 -4.21 5.93
N PHE A 24 8.95 -4.06 7.21
CA PHE A 24 9.87 -3.04 7.71
C PHE A 24 11.24 -3.10 7.02
N PHE A 25 11.89 -4.28 7.03
CA PHE A 25 13.18 -4.45 6.42
C PHE A 25 13.15 -4.30 4.89
N ASN A 26 12.11 -4.81 4.24
CA ASN A 26 11.96 -4.68 2.79
C ASN A 26 11.76 -3.23 2.37
N ASP A 27 10.94 -2.46 3.12
CA ASP A 27 10.65 -1.07 2.76
C ASP A 27 11.83 -0.17 3.14
N THR A 28 12.57 -0.46 4.22
CA THR A 28 13.86 0.16 4.48
C THR A 28 14.81 -0.01 3.27
N ALA A 29 15.00 -1.23 2.76
CA ALA A 29 15.84 -1.47 1.60
C ALA A 29 15.34 -0.78 0.32
N SER A 30 14.02 -0.73 0.12
CA SER A 30 13.41 -0.13 -1.07
C SER A 30 13.54 1.38 -1.06
N GLU A 31 13.27 2.00 0.09
CA GLU A 31 13.29 3.46 0.23
C GLU A 31 14.74 4.02 0.24
N MET A 32 15.72 3.26 0.77
CA MET A 32 17.13 3.59 0.58
C MET A 32 17.48 3.76 -0.90
N ALA A 33 17.07 2.81 -1.75
CA ALA A 33 17.36 2.84 -3.17
C ALA A 33 16.52 3.91 -3.91
N TYR A 34 15.25 4.07 -3.55
CA TYR A 34 14.30 4.93 -4.24
C TYR A 34 14.70 6.42 -4.19
N TRP A 35 15.09 6.92 -3.01
CA TRP A 35 15.45 8.32 -2.83
C TRP A 35 16.75 8.73 -3.53
N VAL A 36 17.62 7.77 -3.83
CA VAL A 36 18.90 8.02 -4.54
C VAL A 36 18.73 7.86 -6.06
N LEU A 37 17.68 7.18 -6.50
CA LEU A 37 17.49 6.78 -7.90
C LEU A 37 17.48 7.97 -8.89
N PRO A 38 16.78 9.10 -8.65
CA PRO A 38 16.78 10.21 -9.60
C PRO A 38 18.18 10.78 -9.81
N ALA A 39 18.93 11.04 -8.73
CA ALA A 39 20.28 11.55 -8.81
C ALA A 39 21.24 10.54 -9.48
N PHE A 40 21.05 9.25 -9.22
CA PHE A 40 21.82 8.20 -9.87
C PHE A 40 21.56 8.14 -11.37
N LEU A 41 20.30 8.21 -11.82
CA LEU A 41 19.95 8.27 -13.24
C LEU A 41 20.55 9.47 -13.94
N MET A 42 20.50 10.64 -13.31
CA MET A 42 21.18 11.85 -13.84
C MET A 42 22.69 11.63 -13.99
N SER A 43 23.33 10.94 -13.05
CA SER A 43 24.78 10.60 -13.15
C SER A 43 25.11 9.63 -14.27
N LEU A 44 24.11 8.88 -14.77
CA LEU A 44 24.21 8.00 -15.95
C LEU A 44 23.85 8.72 -17.28
N GLY A 45 23.65 10.05 -17.23
CA GLY A 45 23.26 10.86 -18.40
C GLY A 45 21.78 10.72 -18.79
N ALA A 46 20.93 10.19 -17.89
CA ALA A 46 19.50 10.05 -18.13
C ALA A 46 18.75 11.27 -17.58
N GLY A 47 17.97 11.93 -18.43
CA GLY A 47 17.16 13.09 -18.04
C GLY A 47 15.86 12.72 -17.30
N PRO A 48 15.09 13.75 -16.89
CA PRO A 48 13.79 13.55 -16.23
C PRO A 48 12.78 12.76 -17.08
N ASP A 49 12.88 12.82 -18.40
CA ASP A 49 12.07 12.04 -19.36
C ASP A 49 12.25 10.53 -19.15
N LYS A 50 13.50 10.08 -18.97
CA LYS A 50 13.81 8.67 -18.71
C LYS A 50 13.33 8.24 -17.32
N LEU A 51 13.46 9.11 -16.32
CA LEU A 51 12.93 8.83 -14.98
C LEU A 51 11.40 8.65 -15.02
N GLY A 52 10.68 9.57 -15.67
CA GLY A 52 9.23 9.48 -15.82
C GLY A 52 8.80 8.21 -16.57
N PHE A 53 9.51 7.83 -17.62
CA PHE A 53 9.26 6.60 -18.35
C PHE A 53 9.48 5.35 -17.47
N ILE A 54 10.58 5.29 -16.73
CA ILE A 54 10.90 4.17 -15.81
C ILE A 54 9.82 4.02 -14.75
N GLU A 55 9.43 5.10 -14.08
CA GLU A 55 8.41 5.04 -13.02
C GLU A 55 7.02 4.73 -13.61
N GLY A 56 6.66 5.28 -14.77
CA GLY A 56 5.39 4.97 -15.45
C GLY A 56 5.26 3.49 -15.80
N VAL A 57 6.30 2.89 -16.37
CA VAL A 57 6.36 1.44 -16.65
C VAL A 57 6.29 0.64 -15.36
N ALA A 58 7.06 1.03 -14.34
CA ALA A 58 7.13 0.35 -13.06
C ALA A 58 5.77 0.28 -12.35
N GLU A 59 5.05 1.40 -12.26
CA GLU A 59 3.72 1.45 -11.61
C GLU A 59 2.65 0.70 -12.43
N SER A 60 2.69 0.77 -13.76
CA SER A 60 1.80 0.01 -14.62
C SER A 60 1.96 -1.49 -14.40
N VAL A 61 3.20 -1.97 -14.40
CA VAL A 61 3.52 -3.38 -14.15
C VAL A 61 3.08 -3.83 -12.76
N ALA A 62 3.31 -3.01 -11.73
CA ALA A 62 2.87 -3.32 -10.37
C ALA A 62 1.34 -3.47 -10.29
N SER A 63 0.59 -2.62 -10.98
CA SER A 63 -0.88 -2.65 -10.99
C SER A 63 -1.42 -3.91 -11.66
N PHE A 64 -0.89 -4.27 -12.84
CA PHE A 64 -1.24 -5.52 -13.52
C PHE A 64 -0.83 -6.75 -12.72
N ALA A 65 0.36 -6.74 -12.12
CA ALA A 65 0.84 -7.83 -11.30
C ALA A 65 -0.01 -8.05 -10.05
N LYS A 66 -0.53 -7.01 -9.42
CA LYS A 66 -1.48 -7.12 -8.29
C LYS A 66 -2.78 -7.81 -8.71
N LEU A 67 -3.33 -7.46 -9.88
CA LEU A 67 -4.53 -8.09 -10.42
C LEU A 67 -4.30 -9.58 -10.67
N LEU A 68 -3.23 -9.91 -11.40
CA LEU A 68 -2.85 -11.30 -11.70
C LEU A 68 -2.57 -12.10 -10.43
N SER A 69 -1.83 -11.53 -9.48
CA SER A 69 -1.55 -12.15 -8.18
C SER A 69 -2.82 -12.47 -7.40
N GLY A 70 -3.86 -11.66 -7.54
CA GLY A 70 -5.17 -11.93 -6.93
C GLY A 70 -5.78 -13.24 -7.41
N TYR A 71 -5.77 -13.47 -8.71
CA TYR A 71 -6.23 -14.73 -9.30
C TYR A 71 -5.36 -15.93 -8.92
N LEU A 72 -4.03 -15.73 -8.92
CA LEU A 72 -3.07 -16.75 -8.51
C LEU A 72 -3.25 -17.12 -7.03
N ALA A 73 -3.44 -16.15 -6.14
CA ALA A 73 -3.64 -16.36 -4.71
C ALA A 73 -4.91 -17.19 -4.40
N ASP A 74 -5.95 -17.06 -5.24
CA ASP A 74 -7.17 -17.87 -5.11
C ASP A 74 -7.00 -19.29 -5.68
N ARG A 75 -6.14 -19.46 -6.71
CA ARG A 75 -5.93 -20.73 -7.38
C ARG A 75 -4.94 -21.64 -6.66
N PHE A 76 -3.87 -21.08 -6.15
CA PHE A 76 -2.80 -21.84 -5.50
C PHE A 76 -3.13 -22.12 -4.02
N ALA A 77 -2.99 -23.39 -3.61
CA ALA A 77 -3.18 -23.80 -2.22
C ALA A 77 -2.06 -23.32 -1.30
N ARG A 78 -0.85 -23.15 -1.85
CA ARG A 78 0.33 -22.68 -1.11
C ARG A 78 0.70 -21.28 -1.59
N ARG A 79 0.60 -20.29 -0.70
CA ARG A 79 0.87 -18.87 -1.01
C ARG A 79 2.22 -18.38 -0.50
N LYS A 80 2.77 -19.04 0.53
CA LYS A 80 4.09 -18.69 1.07
C LYS A 80 5.18 -18.65 -0.01
N PRO A 81 5.31 -19.63 -0.94
CA PRO A 81 6.30 -19.57 -2.00
C PRO A 81 6.16 -18.31 -2.87
N ILE A 82 4.93 -17.88 -3.20
CA ILE A 82 4.67 -16.68 -3.99
C ILE A 82 5.14 -15.42 -3.24
N VAL A 83 4.83 -15.33 -1.96
CA VAL A 83 5.24 -14.20 -1.13
C VAL A 83 6.76 -14.15 -0.96
N VAL A 84 7.37 -15.29 -0.62
CA VAL A 84 8.82 -15.37 -0.41
C VAL A 84 9.58 -15.10 -1.71
N SER A 85 9.19 -15.70 -2.85
CA SER A 85 9.84 -15.43 -4.14
C SER A 85 9.75 -13.94 -4.52
N GLY A 86 8.64 -13.28 -4.24
CA GLY A 86 8.51 -11.85 -4.45
C GLY A 86 9.48 -11.02 -3.59
N TYR A 87 9.70 -11.39 -2.33
CA TYR A 87 10.70 -10.73 -1.48
C TYR A 87 12.13 -11.04 -1.94
N VAL A 88 12.42 -12.27 -2.35
CA VAL A 88 13.74 -12.67 -2.88
C VAL A 88 14.06 -11.87 -4.14
N VAL A 89 13.18 -11.86 -5.14
CA VAL A 89 13.42 -11.14 -6.40
C VAL A 89 13.58 -9.63 -6.12
N ALA A 90 12.64 -9.01 -5.38
CA ALA A 90 12.70 -7.58 -5.10
C ALA A 90 14.00 -7.15 -4.39
N ASN A 91 14.50 -7.96 -3.45
CA ASN A 91 15.72 -7.62 -2.70
C ASN A 91 17.01 -8.08 -3.40
N ALA A 92 16.96 -9.08 -4.27
CA ALA A 92 18.12 -9.51 -5.07
C ALA A 92 18.44 -8.53 -6.21
N VAL A 93 17.44 -7.86 -6.78
CA VAL A 93 17.67 -6.92 -7.89
C VAL A 93 18.16 -5.54 -7.45
N LYS A 94 17.90 -5.10 -6.22
CA LYS A 94 18.31 -3.77 -5.73
C LYS A 94 19.81 -3.54 -5.73
N PRO A 95 20.66 -4.47 -5.25
CA PRO A 95 22.11 -4.31 -5.30
C PRO A 95 22.66 -4.18 -6.72
N VAL A 96 21.97 -4.75 -7.71
CA VAL A 96 22.38 -4.67 -9.12
C VAL A 96 22.37 -3.21 -9.62
N LEU A 97 21.61 -2.30 -8.97
CA LEU A 97 21.70 -0.85 -9.24
C LEU A 97 23.13 -0.32 -9.02
N ALA A 98 23.88 -0.86 -8.07
CA ALA A 98 25.24 -0.40 -7.78
C ALA A 98 26.20 -0.59 -8.95
N VAL A 99 25.97 -1.57 -9.81
CA VAL A 99 26.81 -1.89 -10.97
C VAL A 99 26.19 -1.42 -12.29
N ALA A 100 25.00 -0.80 -12.26
CA ALA A 100 24.36 -0.28 -13.44
C ALA A 100 25.16 0.88 -14.06
N THR A 101 25.28 0.86 -15.40
CA THR A 101 26.03 1.84 -16.21
C THR A 101 25.15 2.57 -17.20
N SER A 102 23.87 2.17 -17.34
CA SER A 102 22.95 2.76 -18.30
C SER A 102 21.51 2.72 -17.77
N TRP A 103 20.70 3.67 -18.22
CA TRP A 103 19.31 3.86 -17.75
C TRP A 103 18.39 2.66 -18.05
N TRP A 104 18.62 1.92 -19.14
CA TRP A 104 17.81 0.74 -19.48
C TRP A 104 18.03 -0.43 -18.49
N GLN A 105 19.24 -0.54 -17.91
CA GLN A 105 19.51 -1.51 -16.83
C GLN A 105 18.70 -1.14 -15.58
N VAL A 106 18.64 0.16 -15.25
CA VAL A 106 17.80 0.67 -14.16
C VAL A 106 16.32 0.38 -14.43
N LEU A 107 15.85 0.56 -15.68
CA LEU A 107 14.49 0.20 -16.08
C LEU A 107 14.19 -1.27 -15.81
N LEU A 108 15.07 -2.19 -16.23
CA LEU A 108 14.88 -3.63 -16.03
C LEU A 108 14.85 -4.01 -14.54
N ILE A 109 15.72 -3.39 -13.73
CA ILE A 109 15.76 -3.61 -12.28
C ILE A 109 14.47 -3.11 -11.64
N ARG A 110 14.02 -1.91 -11.98
CA ARG A 110 12.76 -1.32 -11.47
C ARG A 110 11.54 -2.13 -11.90
N PHE A 111 11.49 -2.54 -13.16
CA PHE A 111 10.45 -3.44 -13.67
C PHE A 111 10.37 -4.72 -12.83
N SER A 112 11.50 -5.38 -12.61
CA SER A 112 11.57 -6.64 -11.84
C SER A 112 11.16 -6.44 -10.37
N ASP A 113 11.61 -5.36 -9.73
CA ASP A 113 11.23 -5.01 -8.35
C ASP A 113 9.71 -4.76 -8.24
N ARG A 114 9.14 -3.99 -9.16
CA ARG A 114 7.70 -3.66 -9.14
C ARG A 114 6.81 -4.83 -9.50
N LEU A 115 7.23 -5.68 -10.44
CA LEU A 115 6.57 -6.95 -10.74
C LEU A 115 6.53 -7.84 -9.49
N ALA A 116 7.67 -8.01 -8.83
CA ALA A 116 7.78 -8.79 -7.60
C ALA A 116 6.92 -8.21 -6.47
N LYS A 117 6.88 -6.86 -6.32
CA LYS A 117 6.03 -6.16 -5.36
C LYS A 117 4.55 -6.42 -5.63
N GLY A 118 4.13 -6.36 -6.90
CA GLY A 118 2.75 -6.63 -7.30
C GLY A 118 2.34 -8.08 -7.00
N ILE A 119 3.18 -9.05 -7.38
CA ILE A 119 2.90 -10.48 -7.17
C ILE A 119 2.81 -10.82 -5.67
N ARG A 120 3.75 -10.36 -4.83
CA ARG A 120 3.74 -10.70 -3.40
C ARG A 120 2.65 -9.97 -2.62
N GLY A 121 2.32 -8.73 -3.00
CA GLY A 121 1.47 -7.84 -2.20
C GLY A 121 0.09 -8.42 -1.94
N THR A 122 -0.62 -8.81 -2.98
CA THR A 122 -1.96 -9.40 -2.86
C THR A 122 -1.94 -10.73 -2.09
N SER A 123 -0.98 -11.62 -2.41
CA SER A 123 -0.84 -12.90 -1.71
C SER A 123 -0.49 -12.71 -0.23
N ARG A 124 0.35 -11.72 0.13
CA ARG A 124 0.67 -11.33 1.50
C ARG A 124 -0.59 -10.90 2.26
N ASP A 125 -1.39 -10.03 1.66
CA ASP A 125 -2.58 -9.47 2.31
C ASP A 125 -3.65 -10.54 2.53
N VAL A 126 -3.80 -11.49 1.60
CA VAL A 126 -4.65 -12.67 1.80
C VAL A 126 -4.15 -13.52 2.97
N MET A 127 -2.86 -13.89 2.98
CA MET A 127 -2.27 -14.70 4.05
C MET A 127 -2.37 -14.01 5.42
N LEU A 128 -2.13 -12.70 5.49
CA LEU A 128 -2.29 -11.94 6.73
C LEU A 128 -3.74 -11.99 7.23
N SER A 129 -4.70 -11.77 6.34
CA SER A 129 -6.13 -11.81 6.69
C SER A 129 -6.61 -13.19 7.17
N GLU A 130 -5.97 -14.27 6.72
CA GLU A 130 -6.22 -15.64 7.14
C GLU A 130 -5.47 -16.04 8.41
N SER A 131 -4.37 -15.34 8.70
CA SER A 131 -3.54 -15.58 9.89
C SER A 131 -4.12 -15.02 11.17
N VAL A 132 -5.16 -14.18 11.12
CA VAL A 132 -5.72 -13.50 12.27
C VAL A 132 -7.22 -13.76 12.41
N GLU A 133 -7.72 -13.63 13.61
CA GLU A 133 -9.16 -13.72 13.87
C GLU A 133 -9.90 -12.55 13.21
N LYS A 134 -11.13 -12.79 12.73
CA LYS A 134 -11.91 -11.78 11.99
C LYS A 134 -12.03 -10.44 12.72
N HIS A 135 -12.11 -10.46 14.04
CA HIS A 135 -12.23 -9.26 14.87
C HIS A 135 -10.89 -8.56 15.18
N LYS A 136 -9.75 -9.08 14.70
CA LYS A 136 -8.41 -8.47 14.84
C LYS A 136 -7.79 -8.09 13.49
N THR A 137 -8.56 -8.16 12.41
CA THR A 137 -8.06 -7.93 11.05
C THR A 137 -7.61 -6.49 10.85
N GLY A 138 -8.31 -5.53 11.46
CA GLY A 138 -7.94 -4.12 11.41
C GLY A 138 -6.61 -3.85 12.09
N ALA A 139 -6.43 -4.36 13.32
CA ALA A 139 -5.17 -4.24 14.05
C ALA A 139 -4.00 -4.90 13.29
N ALA A 140 -4.24 -6.05 12.63
CA ALA A 140 -3.22 -6.74 11.85
C ALA A 140 -2.74 -5.92 10.64
N PHE A 141 -3.67 -5.39 9.85
CA PHE A 141 -3.32 -4.50 8.74
C PHE A 141 -2.74 -3.17 9.21
N GLY A 142 -3.21 -2.66 10.37
CA GLY A 142 -2.66 -1.47 11.01
C GLY A 142 -1.20 -1.65 11.43
N LEU A 143 -0.86 -2.79 12.05
CA LEU A 143 0.53 -3.10 12.40
C LEU A 143 1.41 -3.27 11.15
N LEU A 144 0.92 -4.01 10.15
CA LEU A 144 1.64 -4.16 8.89
C LEU A 144 1.96 -2.80 8.28
N GLN A 145 0.97 -1.90 8.21
CA GLN A 145 1.13 -0.57 7.65
C GLN A 145 2.08 0.31 8.48
N ALA A 146 1.99 0.22 9.81
CA ALA A 146 2.92 0.93 10.68
C ALA A 146 4.38 0.49 10.44
N MET A 147 4.61 -0.80 10.22
CA MET A 147 5.95 -1.33 9.90
C MET A 147 6.42 -0.95 8.49
N ASP A 148 5.51 -0.97 7.49
CA ASP A 148 5.78 -0.47 6.14
C ASP A 148 6.25 1.01 6.21
N SER A 149 5.48 1.87 6.89
CA SER A 149 5.78 3.31 7.00
C SER A 149 7.02 3.59 7.87
N ALA A 150 7.28 2.79 8.91
CA ALA A 150 8.51 2.90 9.71
C ALA A 150 9.75 2.57 8.85
N GLY A 151 9.65 1.59 7.97
CA GLY A 151 10.69 1.30 6.96
C GLY A 151 10.89 2.46 5.98
N ALA A 152 9.81 3.12 5.59
CA ALA A 152 9.85 4.31 4.73
C ALA A 152 10.46 5.54 5.41
N ILE A 153 10.56 5.55 6.74
CA ILE A 153 11.33 6.54 7.50
C ILE A 153 12.79 6.13 7.60
N ALA A 154 13.04 4.88 7.99
CA ALA A 154 14.39 4.38 8.24
C ALA A 154 15.26 4.37 6.96
N GLY A 155 14.67 4.01 5.81
CA GLY A 155 15.37 3.92 4.53
C GLY A 155 16.08 5.22 4.11
N PRO A 156 15.35 6.33 3.93
CA PRO A 156 15.92 7.63 3.57
C PRO A 156 16.95 8.15 4.57
N LEU A 157 16.72 7.96 5.88
CA LEU A 157 17.67 8.37 6.92
C LEU A 157 18.98 7.60 6.81
N LEU A 158 18.94 6.30 6.59
CA LEU A 158 20.13 5.48 6.33
C LEU A 158 20.82 5.89 5.03
N ALA A 159 20.07 6.14 3.97
CA ALA A 159 20.61 6.61 2.70
C ALA A 159 21.34 7.94 2.86
N LEU A 160 20.76 8.92 3.56
CA LEU A 160 21.38 10.21 3.84
C LEU A 160 22.65 10.06 4.66
N TRP A 161 22.66 9.22 5.69
CA TRP A 161 23.85 8.96 6.49
C TRP A 161 24.99 8.36 5.64
N ILE A 162 24.67 7.41 4.74
CA ILE A 162 25.67 6.82 3.83
C ILE A 162 26.17 7.85 2.83
N LEU A 163 25.29 8.67 2.25
CA LEU A 163 25.66 9.70 1.27
C LEU A 163 26.54 10.81 1.87
N ALA A 164 26.44 11.04 3.18
CA ALA A 164 27.32 11.98 3.87
C ALA A 164 28.79 11.54 3.90
N HIS A 165 29.06 10.23 3.76
CA HIS A 165 30.40 9.64 3.90
C HIS A 165 30.86 8.85 2.67
N TYR A 166 29.93 8.41 1.82
CA TYR A 166 30.16 7.50 0.71
C TYR A 166 29.38 7.91 -0.55
N SER A 167 29.64 7.23 -1.66
CA SER A 167 28.95 7.49 -2.93
C SER A 167 27.57 6.84 -3.01
N MET A 168 26.74 7.26 -4.00
CA MET A 168 25.41 6.71 -4.26
C MET A 168 25.42 5.18 -4.45
N ARG A 169 26.46 4.62 -5.05
CA ARG A 169 26.58 3.16 -5.26
C ARG A 169 26.66 2.38 -3.95
N HIS A 170 27.27 2.97 -2.91
CA HIS A 170 27.32 2.37 -1.58
C HIS A 170 25.96 2.26 -0.92
N VAL A 171 25.02 3.17 -1.22
CA VAL A 171 23.64 3.07 -0.72
C VAL A 171 22.96 1.82 -1.27
N PHE A 172 23.13 1.50 -2.56
CA PHE A 172 22.57 0.29 -3.17
C PHE A 172 23.19 -0.99 -2.60
N TRP A 173 24.50 -0.98 -2.32
CA TRP A 173 25.16 -2.10 -1.63
C TRP A 173 24.68 -2.24 -0.19
N ALA A 174 24.55 -1.16 0.54
CA ALA A 174 24.08 -1.18 1.92
C ALA A 174 22.63 -1.69 2.04
N ALA A 175 21.79 -1.45 1.03
CA ALA A 175 20.43 -1.99 0.97
C ALA A 175 20.35 -3.52 0.95
N VAL A 176 21.49 -4.22 0.69
CA VAL A 176 21.60 -5.69 0.84
C VAL A 176 21.29 -6.12 2.26
N VAL A 177 21.75 -5.37 3.27
CA VAL A 177 21.58 -5.75 4.69
C VAL A 177 20.11 -5.85 5.08
N PRO A 178 19.31 -4.78 5.00
CA PRO A 178 17.88 -4.89 5.28
C PRO A 178 17.16 -5.81 4.28
N GLY A 179 17.58 -5.86 3.02
CA GLY A 179 17.03 -6.77 2.02
C GLY A 179 17.22 -8.24 2.39
N PHE A 180 18.41 -8.63 2.84
CA PHE A 180 18.70 -9.97 3.33
C PHE A 180 17.88 -10.32 4.57
N LEU A 181 17.76 -9.38 5.53
CA LEU A 181 16.92 -9.57 6.71
C LEU A 181 15.45 -9.78 6.34
N ALA A 182 14.94 -9.03 5.36
CA ALA A 182 13.57 -9.23 4.85
C ALA A 182 13.39 -10.66 4.27
N ILE A 183 14.34 -11.13 3.46
CA ILE A 183 14.31 -12.49 2.90
C ILE A 183 14.37 -13.52 4.02
N PHE A 184 15.32 -13.39 4.92
CA PHE A 184 15.52 -14.33 6.03
C PHE A 184 14.27 -14.45 6.90
N VAL A 185 13.72 -13.31 7.36
CA VAL A 185 12.49 -13.28 8.17
C VAL A 185 11.32 -13.86 7.39
N SER A 186 11.20 -13.60 6.08
CA SER A 186 10.12 -14.15 5.27
C SER A 186 10.17 -15.67 5.15
N ILE A 187 11.36 -16.24 4.99
CA ILE A 187 11.56 -17.70 4.88
C ILE A 187 11.30 -18.40 6.21
N VAL A 188 11.92 -17.90 7.29
CA VAL A 188 11.91 -18.55 8.61
C VAL A 188 10.63 -18.19 9.39
N GLY A 189 10.21 -16.93 9.34
CA GLY A 189 9.13 -16.40 10.17
C GLY A 189 7.75 -16.75 9.66
N ILE A 190 7.50 -16.60 8.34
CA ILE A 190 6.18 -16.81 7.76
C ILE A 190 5.87 -18.30 7.68
N ARG A 191 4.71 -18.69 8.19
CA ARG A 191 4.15 -20.03 8.05
C ARG A 191 3.02 -20.02 7.03
N GLU A 192 2.88 -21.11 6.27
CA GLU A 192 1.76 -21.27 5.33
C GLU A 192 0.44 -21.19 6.08
N THR A 193 -0.49 -20.41 5.55
CA THR A 193 -1.86 -20.40 6.01
C THR A 193 -2.61 -21.46 5.22
N GLY A 194 -2.76 -22.64 5.82
CA GLY A 194 -3.45 -23.72 5.17
C GLY A 194 -4.87 -23.29 4.78
N ARG A 195 -5.23 -23.44 3.51
CA ARG A 195 -6.64 -23.45 3.12
C ARG A 195 -7.27 -24.58 3.93
N ARG A 196 -8.00 -24.26 5.00
CA ARG A 196 -8.89 -25.23 5.64
C ARG A 196 -9.95 -25.58 4.59
N VAL A 197 -9.60 -26.50 3.72
CA VAL A 197 -10.60 -27.29 3.03
C VAL A 197 -11.29 -28.02 4.18
N SER A 198 -12.51 -27.63 4.47
CA SER A 198 -13.37 -28.34 5.40
C SER A 198 -13.52 -29.75 4.88
N LYS A 199 -12.61 -30.66 5.27
CA LYS A 199 -12.65 -32.09 4.97
C LYS A 199 -13.77 -32.79 5.75
N THR A 200 -14.52 -32.06 6.58
CA THR A 200 -15.46 -32.71 7.53
C THR A 200 -16.90 -32.76 7.03
N GLU A 201 -17.23 -32.19 5.87
CA GLU A 201 -18.62 -32.28 5.35
C GLU A 201 -18.79 -33.03 4.04
N ASN A 202 -17.73 -33.50 3.38
CA ASN A 202 -17.83 -34.20 2.10
C ASN A 202 -17.85 -35.74 2.20
N SER A 203 -18.07 -36.31 3.39
CA SER A 203 -18.15 -37.77 3.52
C SER A 203 -19.60 -38.30 3.54
N LYS A 204 -20.64 -37.45 3.55
CA LYS A 204 -22.05 -37.93 3.58
C LYS A 204 -23.03 -37.09 2.76
N ALA A 205 -22.62 -36.25 1.85
CA ALA A 205 -23.55 -35.59 0.94
C ALA A 205 -23.15 -35.93 -0.49
N GLY A 206 -24.04 -36.71 -1.14
CA GLY A 206 -23.90 -37.24 -2.49
C GLY A 206 -23.56 -36.17 -3.53
N ILE A 207 -22.98 -36.64 -4.60
CA ILE A 207 -22.76 -36.01 -5.89
C ILE A 207 -23.88 -34.98 -6.19
N GLY A 208 -23.67 -33.70 -5.96
CA GLY A 208 -24.70 -32.72 -6.33
C GLY A 208 -24.79 -31.40 -5.61
N LYS A 209 -23.74 -30.84 -4.98
CA LYS A 209 -23.72 -29.41 -4.59
C LYS A 209 -22.37 -28.78 -4.93
N LYS A 210 -22.27 -28.39 -6.21
CA LYS A 210 -22.13 -27.01 -6.72
C LYS A 210 -21.08 -26.16 -6.00
N GLN A 211 -19.99 -25.96 -6.71
CA GLN A 211 -19.64 -24.59 -7.18
C GLN A 211 -20.64 -23.51 -6.74
N GLY A 212 -20.75 -23.27 -5.43
CA GLY A 212 -21.39 -22.08 -4.88
C GLY A 212 -20.59 -20.88 -5.42
N GLY A 213 -21.23 -20.10 -6.28
CA GLY A 213 -20.71 -19.13 -7.20
C GLY A 213 -19.43 -18.43 -6.76
N MET A 214 -18.42 -18.56 -7.57
CA MET A 214 -17.16 -17.84 -7.58
C MET A 214 -17.36 -16.33 -7.86
N HIS A 215 -18.54 -15.80 -7.49
CA HIS A 215 -18.93 -14.42 -7.69
C HIS A 215 -18.66 -13.59 -6.44
N LEU A 216 -18.10 -12.42 -6.65
CA LEU A 216 -17.93 -11.42 -5.59
C LEU A 216 -19.33 -10.88 -5.20
N PRO A 217 -19.64 -10.72 -3.91
CA PRO A 217 -20.94 -10.24 -3.47
C PRO A 217 -21.18 -8.79 -3.87
N MET A 218 -22.43 -8.41 -4.10
CA MET A 218 -22.80 -7.03 -4.52
C MET A 218 -22.29 -5.97 -3.55
N LYS A 219 -22.26 -6.27 -2.25
CA LYS A 219 -21.69 -5.37 -1.23
C LYS A 219 -20.22 -5.03 -1.47
N PHE A 220 -19.44 -5.93 -2.10
CA PHE A 220 -18.07 -5.64 -2.50
C PHE A 220 -18.03 -4.61 -3.63
N TYR A 221 -18.90 -4.73 -4.62
CA TYR A 221 -18.94 -3.77 -5.75
C TYR A 221 -19.39 -2.38 -5.32
N TYR A 222 -20.34 -2.25 -4.39
CA TYR A 222 -20.70 -0.95 -3.81
C TYR A 222 -19.54 -0.30 -3.07
N MET A 223 -18.83 -1.08 -2.27
CA MET A 223 -17.63 -0.61 -1.59
C MET A 223 -16.55 -0.23 -2.60
N LEU A 224 -16.29 -1.08 -3.60
CA LEU A 224 -15.31 -0.83 -4.66
C LEU A 224 -15.63 0.47 -5.41
N PHE A 225 -16.90 0.69 -5.75
CA PHE A 225 -17.36 1.93 -6.39
C PHE A 225 -17.04 3.17 -5.55
N ALA A 226 -17.39 3.16 -4.25
CA ALA A 226 -17.11 4.29 -3.37
C ALA A 226 -15.60 4.56 -3.27
N VAL A 227 -14.78 3.52 -3.14
CA VAL A 227 -13.32 3.66 -3.02
C VAL A 227 -12.69 4.09 -4.35
N THR A 228 -13.17 3.59 -5.48
CA THR A 228 -12.70 4.01 -6.81
C THR A 228 -13.06 5.47 -7.08
N LEU A 229 -14.27 5.89 -6.69
CA LEU A 229 -14.69 7.30 -6.78
C LEU A 229 -13.79 8.21 -5.94
N PHE A 230 -13.44 7.81 -4.72
CA PHE A 230 -12.45 8.51 -3.91
C PHE A 230 -11.10 8.57 -4.63
N SER A 231 -10.64 7.46 -5.19
CA SER A 231 -9.34 7.38 -5.87
C SER A 231 -9.25 8.28 -7.11
N LEU A 232 -10.38 8.58 -7.77
CA LEU A 232 -10.46 9.58 -8.84
C LEU A 232 -10.24 11.02 -8.35
N GLY A 233 -10.41 11.28 -7.04
CA GLY A 233 -10.04 12.55 -6.40
C GLY A 233 -8.66 12.52 -5.74
N ASN A 234 -8.04 11.35 -5.60
CA ASN A 234 -6.76 11.17 -4.91
C ASN A 234 -5.61 11.07 -5.93
N SER A 235 -5.12 12.20 -6.38
CA SER A 235 -3.96 12.29 -7.28
C SER A 235 -2.64 11.96 -6.57
N SER A 236 -1.53 11.94 -7.30
CA SER A 236 -0.20 11.72 -6.76
C SER A 236 0.13 12.73 -5.64
N ASP A 237 0.74 12.23 -4.56
CA ASP A 237 1.20 13.04 -3.42
C ASP A 237 2.21 14.14 -3.84
N MET A 238 2.83 14.00 -5.01
CA MET A 238 3.72 15.02 -5.58
C MET A 238 3.02 16.36 -5.82
N PHE A 239 1.70 16.37 -6.08
CA PHE A 239 0.94 17.62 -6.22
C PHE A 239 0.80 18.38 -4.89
N LEU A 240 0.74 17.66 -3.76
CA LEU A 240 0.77 18.29 -2.44
C LEU A 240 2.13 18.95 -2.17
N ILE A 241 3.22 18.27 -2.53
CA ILE A 241 4.57 18.80 -2.40
C ILE A 241 4.75 20.03 -3.30
N LEU A 242 4.37 19.93 -4.56
CA LEU A 242 4.43 21.04 -5.51
C LEU A 242 3.59 22.24 -5.03
N ARG A 243 2.41 21.98 -4.46
CA ARG A 243 1.57 23.03 -3.88
C ARG A 243 2.21 23.68 -2.66
N ALA A 244 2.84 22.90 -1.79
CA ALA A 244 3.57 23.41 -0.65
C ALA A 244 4.74 24.31 -1.07
N GLU A 245 5.48 23.96 -2.11
CA GLU A 245 6.53 24.78 -2.70
C GLU A 245 5.96 26.09 -3.26
N ASN A 246 4.86 26.05 -4.00
CA ASN A 246 4.14 27.24 -4.50
C ASN A 246 3.70 28.18 -3.35
N LEU A 247 3.43 27.63 -2.17
CA LEU A 247 3.00 28.37 -0.99
C LEU A 247 4.17 28.81 -0.09
N GLY A 248 5.42 28.68 -0.56
CA GLY A 248 6.61 29.22 0.08
C GLY A 248 7.40 28.22 0.95
N VAL A 249 7.07 26.92 0.92
CA VAL A 249 7.95 25.90 1.50
C VAL A 249 9.20 25.79 0.62
N ARG A 250 10.39 25.90 1.22
CA ARG A 250 11.65 25.76 0.49
C ARG A 250 11.78 24.36 -0.11
N VAL A 251 12.22 24.25 -1.36
CA VAL A 251 12.46 22.97 -2.06
C VAL A 251 13.34 22.01 -1.24
N SER A 252 14.35 22.55 -0.54
CA SER A 252 15.22 21.76 0.36
C SER A 252 14.48 21.12 1.55
N HIS A 253 13.31 21.64 1.92
CA HIS A 253 12.48 21.11 3.01
C HIS A 253 11.37 20.17 2.52
N ALA A 254 11.15 20.06 1.21
CA ALA A 254 10.11 19.21 0.65
C ALA A 254 10.20 17.72 1.11
N PRO A 255 11.40 17.10 1.21
CA PRO A 255 11.52 15.74 1.75
C PRO A 255 11.06 15.61 3.21
N LEU A 256 11.18 16.68 4.01
CA LEU A 256 10.73 16.69 5.40
C LEU A 256 9.20 16.65 5.53
N LEU A 257 8.46 17.17 4.53
CA LEU A 257 7.00 17.01 4.48
C LEU A 257 6.61 15.54 4.39
N GLY A 258 7.31 14.77 3.55
CA GLY A 258 7.14 13.32 3.46
C GLY A 258 7.53 12.61 4.77
N LEU A 259 8.54 13.10 5.48
CA LEU A 259 8.90 12.57 6.80
C LEU A 259 7.78 12.78 7.82
N VAL A 260 7.25 14.00 7.94
CA VAL A 260 6.15 14.35 8.86
C VAL A 260 4.91 13.47 8.56
N PHE A 261 4.55 13.34 7.29
CA PHE A 261 3.50 12.44 6.82
C PHE A 261 3.74 11.00 7.30
N ASN A 262 4.92 10.43 7.04
CA ASN A 262 5.23 9.04 7.38
C ASN A 262 5.28 8.81 8.90
N VAL A 263 5.75 9.77 9.69
CA VAL A 263 5.74 9.68 11.16
C VAL A 263 4.32 9.57 11.68
N THR A 264 3.43 10.46 11.26
CA THR A 264 2.02 10.41 11.66
C THR A 264 1.35 9.13 11.16
N TYR A 265 1.61 8.75 9.92
CA TYR A 265 1.07 7.51 9.35
C TYR A 265 1.51 6.27 10.14
N THR A 266 2.79 6.18 10.51
CA THR A 266 3.33 5.09 11.34
C THR A 266 2.65 5.02 12.70
N LEU A 267 2.60 6.15 13.40
CA LEU A 267 2.08 6.23 14.77
C LEU A 267 0.59 5.87 14.86
N PHE A 268 -0.21 6.30 13.88
CA PHE A 268 -1.66 6.15 13.93
C PHE A 268 -2.20 4.91 13.19
N SER A 269 -1.42 4.22 12.35
CA SER A 269 -1.91 3.07 11.58
C SER A 269 -2.37 1.90 12.45
N TYR A 270 -1.59 1.53 13.48
CA TYR A 270 -2.00 0.46 14.39
C TYR A 270 -3.20 0.85 15.28
N PRO A 271 -3.22 2.03 15.92
CA PRO A 271 -4.39 2.51 16.66
C PRO A 271 -5.66 2.57 15.79
N ALA A 272 -5.59 3.10 14.57
CA ALA A 272 -6.72 3.17 13.65
C ALA A 272 -7.23 1.78 13.25
N GLY A 273 -6.31 0.85 12.97
CA GLY A 273 -6.63 -0.55 12.71
C GLY A 273 -7.35 -1.20 13.89
N LYS A 274 -6.84 -1.03 15.11
CA LYS A 274 -7.47 -1.55 16.34
C LYS A 274 -8.84 -0.91 16.60
N LEU A 275 -8.98 0.39 16.32
CA LEU A 275 -10.25 1.10 16.40
C LEU A 275 -11.28 0.49 15.44
N SER A 276 -10.86 0.14 14.23
CA SER A 276 -11.69 -0.47 13.19
C SER A 276 -12.18 -1.89 13.52
N ASP A 277 -11.56 -2.55 14.48
CA ASP A 277 -12.02 -3.84 14.99
C ASP A 277 -13.16 -3.71 16.01
N ARG A 278 -13.29 -2.53 16.64
CA ARG A 278 -14.33 -2.23 17.63
C ARG A 278 -15.51 -1.45 17.04
N PHE A 279 -15.25 -0.60 16.08
CA PHE A 279 -16.22 0.29 15.45
C PHE A 279 -16.44 -0.08 13.98
N SER A 280 -17.45 0.53 13.35
CA SER A 280 -17.73 0.31 11.94
C SER A 280 -16.53 0.73 11.08
N LYS A 281 -15.94 -0.23 10.37
CA LYS A 281 -14.83 0.01 9.44
C LYS A 281 -15.19 1.09 8.40
N ARG A 282 -16.43 1.07 7.88
CA ARG A 282 -16.93 2.07 6.93
C ARG A 282 -16.94 3.47 7.53
N ALA A 283 -17.35 3.60 8.79
CA ALA A 283 -17.40 4.91 9.45
C ALA A 283 -15.98 5.47 9.67
N ILE A 284 -15.00 4.61 10.00
CA ILE A 284 -13.61 5.03 10.17
C ILE A 284 -13.00 5.46 8.84
N VAL A 285 -13.24 4.72 7.75
CA VAL A 285 -12.80 5.11 6.41
C VAL A 285 -13.45 6.43 5.98
N ALA A 286 -14.75 6.59 6.21
CA ALA A 286 -15.44 7.83 5.91
C ALA A 286 -14.89 9.02 6.73
N ALA A 287 -14.55 8.81 8.00
CA ALA A 287 -13.85 9.83 8.81
C ALA A 287 -12.49 10.18 8.20
N GLY A 288 -11.73 9.17 7.73
CA GLY A 288 -10.50 9.39 6.98
C GLY A 288 -10.73 10.25 5.72
N TYR A 289 -11.77 9.96 4.95
CA TYR A 289 -12.12 10.78 3.77
C TYR A 289 -12.49 12.23 4.15
N LEU A 290 -13.14 12.44 5.28
CA LEU A 290 -13.40 13.80 5.77
C LEU A 290 -12.13 14.52 6.22
N VAL A 291 -11.15 13.82 6.81
CA VAL A 291 -9.81 14.38 7.07
C VAL A 291 -9.14 14.77 5.76
N PHE A 292 -9.20 13.94 4.73
CA PHE A 292 -8.70 14.27 3.38
C PHE A 292 -9.37 15.53 2.82
N VAL A 293 -10.70 15.63 2.93
CA VAL A 293 -11.45 16.83 2.50
C VAL A 293 -10.89 18.09 3.19
N ALA A 294 -10.73 18.04 4.53
CA ALA A 294 -10.19 19.16 5.28
C ALA A 294 -8.76 19.53 4.83
N VAL A 295 -7.89 18.55 4.66
CA VAL A 295 -6.51 18.72 4.16
C VAL A 295 -6.51 19.41 2.79
N TYR A 296 -7.31 18.91 1.85
CA TYR A 296 -7.34 19.45 0.48
C TYR A 296 -7.97 20.84 0.41
N LEU A 297 -8.97 21.13 1.22
CA LEU A 297 -9.54 22.50 1.33
C LEU A 297 -8.52 23.49 1.90
N VAL A 298 -7.69 23.07 2.88
CA VAL A 298 -6.61 23.91 3.40
C VAL A 298 -5.57 24.16 2.30
N PHE A 299 -5.12 23.16 1.57
CA PHE A 299 -4.18 23.35 0.45
C PHE A 299 -4.77 24.23 -0.67
N ALA A 300 -6.05 24.13 -0.94
CA ALA A 300 -6.74 24.99 -1.91
C ALA A 300 -6.75 26.47 -1.48
N SER A 301 -6.98 26.76 -0.20
CA SER A 301 -7.15 28.12 0.33
C SER A 301 -5.84 28.93 0.41
N GLY A 302 -4.66 28.34 0.16
CA GLY A 302 -3.40 29.05 0.23
C GLY A 302 -2.94 29.35 1.66
N PRO A 303 -2.72 28.37 2.51
CA PRO A 303 -2.41 28.55 3.92
C PRO A 303 -0.98 29.07 4.16
N SER A 304 -0.71 29.52 5.40
CA SER A 304 0.66 29.80 5.84
C SER A 304 1.55 28.55 5.84
N VAL A 305 2.87 28.74 5.75
CA VAL A 305 3.84 27.62 5.76
C VAL A 305 3.68 26.74 7.01
N LEU A 306 3.42 27.33 8.18
CA LEU A 306 3.20 26.54 9.40
C LEU A 306 1.97 25.63 9.28
N LEU A 307 0.87 26.14 8.70
CA LEU A 307 -0.34 25.35 8.53
C LEU A 307 -0.14 24.23 7.52
N ILE A 308 0.75 24.38 6.52
CA ILE A 308 1.12 23.30 5.60
C ILE A 308 1.74 22.11 6.36
N TRP A 309 2.66 22.37 7.31
CA TRP A 309 3.26 21.30 8.12
C TRP A 309 2.22 20.53 8.95
N ILE A 310 1.33 21.26 9.61
CA ILE A 310 0.24 20.66 10.38
C ILE A 310 -0.68 19.82 9.46
N THR A 311 -0.99 20.36 8.30
CA THR A 311 -1.86 19.72 7.31
C THR A 311 -1.24 18.43 6.74
N MET A 312 0.09 18.42 6.53
CA MET A 312 0.82 17.19 6.13
C MET A 312 0.79 16.12 7.23
N ALA A 313 0.85 16.51 8.50
CA ALA A 313 0.65 15.57 9.60
C ALA A 313 -0.78 15.00 9.59
N CYS A 314 -1.80 15.83 9.37
CA CYS A 314 -3.19 15.39 9.20
C CYS A 314 -3.38 14.48 7.98
N TYR A 315 -2.61 14.71 6.92
CA TYR A 315 -2.61 13.84 5.73
C TYR A 315 -2.12 12.42 6.07
N GLY A 316 -1.10 12.29 6.92
CA GLY A 316 -0.69 10.99 7.46
C GLY A 316 -1.78 10.30 8.28
N LEU A 317 -2.57 11.06 9.04
CA LEU A 317 -3.73 10.53 9.77
C LEU A 317 -4.82 10.00 8.82
N PHE A 318 -5.13 10.72 7.72
CA PHE A 318 -6.03 10.23 6.68
C PHE A 318 -5.59 8.85 6.18
N TYR A 319 -4.33 8.68 5.79
CA TYR A 319 -3.81 7.39 5.32
C TYR A 319 -3.91 6.30 6.40
N ALA A 320 -3.65 6.63 7.66
CA ALA A 320 -3.78 5.70 8.78
C ALA A 320 -5.23 5.22 9.00
N LEU A 321 -6.21 6.11 8.84
CA LEU A 321 -7.63 5.78 8.96
C LEU A 321 -8.20 5.02 7.75
N THR A 322 -7.52 5.08 6.60
CA THR A 322 -8.05 4.51 5.36
C THR A 322 -7.35 3.22 4.94
N ASN A 323 -6.06 3.24 4.64
CA ASN A 323 -5.36 2.12 4.00
C ASN A 323 -5.46 0.77 4.75
N PRO A 324 -5.10 0.68 6.04
CA PRO A 324 -5.19 -0.59 6.76
C PRO A 324 -6.66 -1.01 6.97
N VAL A 325 -7.55 -0.04 7.19
CA VAL A 325 -8.97 -0.29 7.46
C VAL A 325 -9.70 -0.76 6.20
N LEU A 326 -9.38 -0.21 5.01
CA LEU A 326 -9.90 -0.67 3.72
C LEU A 326 -9.50 -2.11 3.44
N ARG A 327 -8.23 -2.47 3.70
CA ARG A 327 -7.79 -3.87 3.56
C ARG A 327 -8.57 -4.81 4.48
N ALA A 328 -8.78 -4.41 5.74
CA ALA A 328 -9.58 -5.17 6.67
C ALA A 328 -11.07 -5.25 6.26
N LEU A 329 -11.60 -4.18 5.69
CA LEU A 329 -12.97 -4.12 5.18
C LEU A 329 -13.16 -5.07 3.99
N ILE A 330 -12.23 -5.08 3.02
CA ILE A 330 -12.22 -5.98 1.86
C ILE A 330 -12.15 -7.44 2.33
N ALA A 331 -11.20 -7.76 3.22
CA ALA A 331 -11.03 -9.10 3.75
C ALA A 331 -12.29 -9.63 4.45
N GLY A 332 -13.05 -8.74 5.10
CA GLY A 332 -14.32 -9.06 5.77
C GLY A 332 -15.55 -9.09 4.85
N ALA A 333 -15.49 -8.43 3.70
CA ALA A 333 -16.62 -8.31 2.77
C ALA A 333 -16.83 -9.53 1.88
N VAL A 334 -15.79 -10.37 1.71
CA VAL A 334 -15.78 -11.49 0.78
C VAL A 334 -15.40 -12.81 1.46
N ASN A 335 -15.82 -13.92 0.85
CA ASN A 335 -15.42 -15.25 1.31
C ASN A 335 -13.91 -15.46 1.13
N PRO A 336 -13.25 -16.28 1.98
CA PRO A 336 -11.83 -16.57 1.89
C PRO A 336 -11.37 -17.07 0.52
N GLU A 337 -12.24 -17.79 -0.19
CA GLU A 337 -11.96 -18.40 -1.49
C GLU A 337 -11.76 -17.40 -2.63
N VAL A 338 -12.31 -16.19 -2.51
CA VAL A 338 -12.29 -15.13 -3.53
C VAL A 338 -11.58 -13.87 -3.06
N ARG A 339 -10.90 -13.91 -1.90
CA ARG A 339 -10.17 -12.75 -1.33
C ARG A 339 -9.06 -12.25 -2.22
N GLY A 340 -8.33 -13.16 -2.85
CA GLY A 340 -7.26 -12.80 -3.77
C GLY A 340 -7.79 -11.95 -4.93
N ARG A 341 -8.87 -12.40 -5.57
CA ARG A 341 -9.53 -11.63 -6.64
C ARG A 341 -10.06 -10.28 -6.14
N ALA A 342 -10.69 -10.26 -4.97
CA ALA A 342 -11.19 -9.01 -4.39
C ALA A 342 -10.06 -7.99 -4.18
N PHE A 343 -8.95 -8.39 -3.58
CA PHE A 343 -7.78 -7.53 -3.42
C PHE A 343 -7.16 -7.12 -4.77
N GLY A 344 -7.04 -8.08 -5.71
CA GLY A 344 -6.49 -7.80 -7.04
C GLY A 344 -7.32 -6.75 -7.79
N ILE A 345 -8.65 -6.91 -7.84
CA ILE A 345 -9.57 -5.97 -8.47
C ILE A 345 -9.53 -4.59 -7.77
N TYR A 346 -9.52 -4.60 -6.43
CA TYR A 346 -9.41 -3.37 -5.64
C TYR A 346 -8.14 -2.59 -5.98
N TYR A 347 -6.98 -3.23 -5.92
CA TYR A 347 -5.71 -2.57 -6.21
C TYR A 347 -5.62 -2.09 -7.66
N PHE A 348 -6.10 -2.88 -8.61
CA PHE A 348 -6.11 -2.48 -10.01
C PHE A 348 -7.03 -1.27 -10.25
N ALA A 349 -8.27 -1.33 -9.77
CA ALA A 349 -9.24 -0.26 -9.95
C ALA A 349 -8.78 1.06 -9.31
N THR A 350 -8.24 1.00 -8.08
CA THR A 350 -7.71 2.20 -7.41
C THR A 350 -6.46 2.75 -8.10
N SER A 351 -5.55 1.90 -8.58
CA SER A 351 -4.36 2.34 -9.31
C SER A 351 -4.72 3.06 -10.62
N VAL A 352 -5.68 2.51 -11.39
CA VAL A 352 -6.16 3.15 -12.63
C VAL A 352 -6.85 4.48 -12.30
N ALA A 353 -7.68 4.51 -11.27
CA ALA A 353 -8.37 5.73 -10.85
C ALA A 353 -7.38 6.84 -10.40
N THR A 354 -6.36 6.50 -9.62
CA THR A 354 -5.32 7.44 -9.19
C THR A 354 -4.46 7.95 -10.36
N LEU A 355 -4.19 7.10 -11.36
CA LEU A 355 -3.53 7.54 -12.60
C LEU A 355 -4.36 8.60 -13.33
N LEU A 356 -5.66 8.32 -13.53
CA LEU A 356 -6.59 9.27 -14.16
C LEU A 356 -6.71 10.56 -13.33
N ALA A 357 -6.81 10.43 -12.00
CA ALA A 357 -6.82 11.57 -11.09
C ALA A 357 -5.58 12.46 -11.26
N SER A 358 -4.40 11.86 -11.40
CA SER A 358 -3.15 12.61 -11.56
C SER A 358 -3.08 13.35 -12.89
N ILE A 359 -3.56 12.73 -13.98
CA ILE A 359 -3.66 13.37 -15.30
C ILE A 359 -4.63 14.57 -15.24
N VAL A 360 -5.83 14.35 -14.70
CA VAL A 360 -6.85 15.42 -14.57
C VAL A 360 -6.36 16.55 -13.65
N THR A 361 -5.71 16.22 -12.54
CA THR A 361 -5.11 17.20 -11.63
C THR A 361 -4.06 18.06 -12.34
N GLY A 362 -3.17 17.47 -13.15
CA GLY A 362 -2.18 18.20 -13.93
C GLY A 362 -2.83 19.17 -14.94
N GLU A 363 -3.82 18.70 -15.70
CA GLU A 363 -4.55 19.51 -16.67
C GLU A 363 -5.33 20.68 -16.00
N LEU A 364 -6.00 20.42 -14.89
CA LEU A 364 -6.71 21.45 -14.14
C LEU A 364 -5.74 22.48 -13.54
N TRP A 365 -4.60 22.02 -13.06
CA TRP A 365 -3.56 22.90 -12.51
C TRP A 365 -3.02 23.86 -13.57
N GLU A 366 -2.68 23.34 -14.75
CA GLU A 366 -2.14 24.15 -15.85
C GLU A 366 -3.14 25.15 -16.37
N LYS A 367 -4.41 24.75 -16.57
CA LYS A 367 -5.44 25.59 -17.20
C LYS A 367 -6.12 26.59 -16.25
N TYR A 368 -6.31 26.19 -14.99
CA TYR A 368 -7.14 26.96 -14.04
C TYR A 368 -6.41 27.33 -12.73
N GLY A 369 -5.11 27.00 -12.65
CA GLY A 369 -4.27 27.29 -11.51
C GLY A 369 -4.30 26.22 -10.39
N PRO A 370 -3.42 26.38 -9.41
CA PRO A 370 -3.09 25.33 -8.46
C PRO A 370 -4.18 25.02 -7.41
N ALA A 371 -5.18 25.90 -7.23
CA ALA A 371 -6.22 25.71 -6.20
C ALA A 371 -7.36 24.79 -6.66
N LEU A 372 -7.78 24.88 -7.93
CA LEU A 372 -8.97 24.18 -8.43
C LEU A 372 -8.86 22.65 -8.30
N PRO A 373 -7.76 21.99 -8.62
CA PRO A 373 -7.64 20.52 -8.46
C PRO A 373 -7.95 20.07 -7.03
N PHE A 374 -7.52 20.82 -6.02
CA PHE A 374 -7.76 20.48 -4.62
C PHE A 374 -9.23 20.61 -4.23
N TYR A 375 -9.96 21.61 -4.74
CA TYR A 375 -11.40 21.71 -4.53
C TYR A 375 -12.16 20.55 -5.19
N VAL A 376 -11.80 20.17 -6.42
CA VAL A 376 -12.42 19.04 -7.13
C VAL A 376 -12.18 17.74 -6.37
N SER A 377 -10.94 17.50 -5.93
CA SER A 377 -10.56 16.33 -5.14
C SER A 377 -11.31 16.26 -3.81
N ALA A 378 -11.43 17.39 -3.10
CA ALA A 378 -12.22 17.49 -1.87
C ALA A 378 -13.70 17.15 -2.10
N GLY A 379 -14.27 17.63 -3.20
CA GLY A 379 -15.67 17.34 -3.59
C GLY A 379 -15.88 15.85 -3.85
N LEU A 380 -15.03 15.22 -4.65
CA LEU A 380 -15.09 13.79 -4.92
C LEU A 380 -14.91 12.94 -3.64
N ALA A 381 -14.02 13.33 -2.75
CA ALA A 381 -13.82 12.65 -1.48
C ALA A 381 -15.05 12.78 -0.56
N ALA A 382 -15.68 13.94 -0.51
CA ALA A 382 -16.91 14.17 0.26
C ALA A 382 -18.07 13.30 -0.26
N ILE A 383 -18.27 13.25 -1.59
CA ILE A 383 -19.27 12.38 -2.22
C ILE A 383 -18.98 10.92 -1.89
N SER A 384 -17.72 10.50 -1.98
CA SER A 384 -17.30 9.11 -1.68
C SER A 384 -17.56 8.73 -0.23
N ALA A 385 -17.35 9.64 0.72
CA ALA A 385 -17.68 9.43 2.12
C ALA A 385 -19.19 9.18 2.32
N VAL A 386 -20.04 9.98 1.66
CA VAL A 386 -21.49 9.81 1.71
C VAL A 386 -21.92 8.49 1.08
N VAL A 387 -21.40 8.13 -0.11
CA VAL A 387 -21.69 6.86 -0.80
C VAL A 387 -21.30 5.67 0.07
N LEU A 388 -20.11 5.72 0.70
CA LEU A 388 -19.63 4.65 1.58
C LEU A 388 -20.53 4.45 2.80
N LEU A 389 -21.06 5.52 3.37
CA LEU A 389 -21.97 5.45 4.53
C LEU A 389 -23.39 5.04 4.12
N ALA A 390 -23.89 5.50 2.97
CA ALA A 390 -25.23 5.17 2.47
C ALA A 390 -25.38 3.67 2.19
N SER A 391 -24.31 2.98 1.79
CA SER A 391 -24.31 1.54 1.55
C SER A 391 -24.65 0.70 2.80
N ARG A 392 -24.75 1.31 3.97
CA ARG A 392 -25.16 0.69 5.23
C ARG A 392 -26.67 0.34 5.26
N ARG A 393 -27.51 1.10 4.54
CA ARG A 393 -28.97 0.92 4.52
C ARG A 393 -29.44 -0.28 3.71
N THR A 394 -28.63 -0.81 2.82
CA THR A 394 -28.96 -1.99 1.98
C THR A 394 -28.70 -3.32 2.67
N GLU A 395 -28.10 -3.35 3.86
CA GLU A 395 -27.83 -4.57 4.63
C GLU A 395 -28.92 -4.91 5.67
N SER A 396 -29.86 -4.00 5.93
CA SER A 396 -30.92 -4.17 6.93
C SER A 396 -32.30 -4.51 6.31
N LYS A 397 -32.34 -4.79 5.02
CA LYS A 397 -33.49 -5.36 4.29
C LYS A 397 -33.06 -6.66 3.62
#